data_b3ca87e113b86b4ed2e7b28ec0719834
#
_entry.id   b3ca87e113b86b4ed2e7b28ec0719834
#
_cell.length_a   1.000
_cell.length_b   1.000
_cell.length_c   1.000
_cell.angle_alpha   90.00
_cell.angle_beta   90.00
_cell.angle_gamma   90.00
#
_symmetry.space_group_name_H-M   'P 1'
#
loop_
_entity.id
_entity.type
_entity.pdbx_description
1 polymer ?
#
loop_
_entity_poly.entity_id
_entity_poly.type
_entity_poly.pdbx_seq_one_letter_code
_entity_poly.pdbx_strand_id
1 'polypeptide(L)'
;MADPAATLLARDTLRRIFIGATVTGVQFGVPQLDFETAEVPGEPYVQPFSEWSLHASRPDPVPDAAADEVQDDLLKSVALRHKVVEDVDVLAPWPHLLLMFGDGSVLCVRGRHDEHEAWIAGLNCPSPATRVQVIAAAGGALEFRFPGDARP
;
A
#
# COMPACT_ATOMS: atom_id res chain seq x y z
N MET A 1 -6.70 11.64 11.75
CA MET A 1 -5.45 10.87 12.01
C MET A 1 -5.80 9.49 12.54
N ALA A 2 -5.02 8.52 12.18
CA ALA A 2 -5.23 7.15 12.65
C ALA A 2 -4.82 7.01 14.11
N ASP A 3 -5.60 6.24 14.90
CA ASP A 3 -5.19 5.91 16.26
C ASP A 3 -4.10 4.80 16.25
N PRO A 4 -3.32 4.64 17.35
CA PRO A 4 -2.24 3.67 17.40
C PRO A 4 -2.70 2.22 17.20
N ALA A 5 -3.86 1.85 17.70
CA ALA A 5 -4.40 0.49 17.55
C ALA A 5 -4.79 0.20 16.09
N ALA A 6 -5.42 1.16 15.41
CA ALA A 6 -5.73 1.04 13.99
C ALA A 6 -4.46 0.93 13.13
N THR A 7 -3.43 1.71 13.46
CA THR A 7 -2.14 1.66 12.76
C THR A 7 -1.48 0.28 12.88
N LEU A 8 -1.48 -0.32 14.07
CA LEU A 8 -0.95 -1.66 14.29
C LEU A 8 -1.75 -2.72 13.54
N LEU A 9 -3.08 -2.63 13.57
CA LEU A 9 -3.94 -3.56 12.85
C LEU A 9 -3.71 -3.47 11.33
N ALA A 10 -3.59 -2.27 10.79
CA ALA A 10 -3.30 -2.06 9.37
C ALA A 10 -1.96 -2.69 8.98
N ARG A 11 -0.92 -2.42 9.76
CA ARG A 11 0.41 -2.99 9.54
C ARG A 11 0.37 -4.51 9.53
N ASP A 12 -0.20 -5.11 10.56
CA ASP A 12 -0.25 -6.57 10.69
C ASP A 12 -1.07 -7.22 9.58
N THR A 13 -2.19 -6.61 9.21
CA THR A 13 -3.03 -7.08 8.11
C THR A 13 -2.28 -7.05 6.79
N LEU A 14 -1.62 -5.94 6.48
CA LEU A 14 -0.91 -5.78 5.21
C LEU A 14 0.37 -6.63 5.16
N ARG A 15 1.05 -6.85 6.26
CA ARG A 15 2.18 -7.79 6.32
C ARG A 15 1.77 -9.20 5.92
N ARG A 16 0.64 -9.68 6.41
CA ARG A 16 0.13 -11.02 6.05
C ARG A 16 -0.19 -11.16 4.56
N ILE A 17 -0.63 -10.08 3.93
CA ILE A 17 -1.01 -10.07 2.50
C ILE A 17 0.23 -9.92 1.62
N PHE A 18 1.13 -9.00 1.95
CA PHE A 18 2.17 -8.53 1.03
C PHE A 18 3.54 -9.17 1.21
N ILE A 19 3.93 -9.61 2.40
CA ILE A 19 5.28 -10.20 2.59
C ILE A 19 5.41 -11.44 1.70
N GLY A 20 6.45 -11.44 0.85
CA GLY A 20 6.69 -12.47 -0.15
C GLY A 20 5.99 -12.24 -1.49
N ALA A 21 5.13 -11.24 -1.60
CA ALA A 21 4.46 -10.92 -2.86
C ALA A 21 5.42 -10.22 -3.83
N THR A 22 5.25 -10.51 -5.12
CA THR A 22 6.05 -9.93 -6.20
C THR A 22 5.22 -8.93 -6.98
N VAL A 23 5.80 -7.78 -7.28
CA VAL A 23 5.16 -6.79 -8.16
C VAL A 23 5.08 -7.35 -9.58
N THR A 24 3.88 -7.44 -10.13
CA THR A 24 3.63 -7.98 -11.48
C THR A 24 3.28 -6.90 -12.48
N GLY A 25 2.71 -5.80 -12.05
CA GLY A 25 2.34 -4.73 -12.96
C GLY A 25 1.95 -3.44 -12.25
N VAL A 26 1.88 -2.39 -13.05
CA VAL A 26 1.40 -1.07 -12.64
C VAL A 26 0.40 -0.61 -13.69
N GLN A 27 -0.80 -0.26 -13.25
CA GLN A 27 -1.84 0.30 -14.10
C GLN A 27 -1.83 1.82 -13.99
N PHE A 28 -2.03 2.49 -15.13
CA PHE A 28 -2.17 3.94 -15.22
C PHE A 28 -3.64 4.30 -15.49
N GLY A 29 -4.01 5.54 -15.21
CA GLY A 29 -5.40 5.99 -15.31
C GLY A 29 -6.02 5.98 -13.92
N VAL A 30 -6.64 4.89 -13.49
CA VAL A 30 -6.84 4.62 -12.06
C VAL A 30 -5.58 3.90 -11.59
N PRO A 31 -4.68 4.56 -10.83
CA PRO A 31 -3.39 3.97 -10.52
C PRO A 31 -3.56 2.75 -9.61
N GLN A 32 -2.91 1.65 -10.00
CA GLN A 32 -2.93 0.42 -9.21
C GLN A 32 -1.65 -0.36 -9.43
N LEU A 33 -1.04 -0.79 -8.32
CA LEU A 33 0.05 -1.74 -8.33
C LEU A 33 -0.53 -3.13 -8.09
N ASP A 34 -0.21 -4.06 -8.98
CA ASP A 34 -0.65 -5.44 -8.90
C ASP A 34 0.50 -6.33 -8.41
N PHE A 35 0.16 -7.30 -7.57
CA PHE A 35 1.10 -8.23 -6.98
C PHE A 35 0.62 -9.67 -7.16
N GLU A 36 1.56 -10.59 -7.12
CA GLU A 36 1.30 -12.03 -7.12
C GLU A 36 1.94 -12.69 -5.90
N THR A 37 1.21 -13.60 -5.27
CA THR A 37 1.70 -14.38 -4.15
C THR A 37 1.04 -15.75 -4.11
N ALA A 38 1.81 -16.76 -3.63
CA ALA A 38 1.27 -18.09 -3.34
C ALA A 38 0.82 -18.24 -1.87
N GLU A 39 1.09 -17.25 -1.02
CA GLU A 39 0.88 -17.34 0.44
C GLU A 39 -0.58 -17.14 0.85
N VAL A 40 -1.36 -16.42 0.05
CA VAL A 40 -2.77 -16.13 0.32
C VAL A 40 -3.60 -16.33 -0.94
N PRO A 41 -4.89 -16.68 -0.83
CA PRO A 41 -5.78 -16.76 -1.98
C PRO A 41 -6.10 -15.35 -2.49
N GLY A 42 -5.89 -15.11 -3.79
CA GLY A 42 -6.19 -13.83 -4.42
C GLY A 42 -4.93 -13.06 -4.79
N GLU A 43 -5.13 -11.86 -5.27
CA GLU A 43 -4.08 -10.99 -5.78
C GLU A 43 -3.97 -9.73 -4.92
N PRO A 44 -2.83 -9.51 -4.23
CA PRO A 44 -2.62 -8.27 -3.50
C PRO A 44 -2.55 -7.07 -4.45
N TYR A 45 -3.03 -5.93 -4.00
CA TYR A 45 -2.96 -4.69 -4.77
C TYR A 45 -2.81 -3.47 -3.87
N VAL A 46 -2.25 -2.40 -4.44
CA VAL A 46 -2.21 -1.06 -3.85
C VAL A 46 -2.74 -0.06 -4.86
N GLN A 47 -3.73 0.75 -4.45
CA GLN A 47 -4.22 1.89 -5.22
C GLN A 47 -3.75 3.18 -4.55
N PRO A 48 -2.70 3.83 -5.07
CA PRO A 48 -2.25 5.11 -4.57
C PRO A 48 -3.08 6.24 -5.17
N PHE A 49 -3.94 6.86 -4.39
CA PHE A 49 -4.73 8.04 -4.79
C PHE A 49 -4.08 9.36 -4.39
N SER A 50 -2.98 9.29 -3.67
CA SER A 50 -2.11 10.40 -3.32
C SER A 50 -0.74 10.20 -3.96
N GLU A 51 0.18 11.09 -3.67
CA GLU A 51 1.55 11.00 -4.16
C GLU A 51 2.26 9.76 -3.65
N TRP A 52 3.03 9.13 -4.51
CA TRP A 52 3.85 7.97 -4.19
C TRP A 52 5.24 8.11 -4.79
N SER A 53 6.24 7.59 -4.09
CA SER A 53 7.64 7.73 -4.45
C SER A 53 8.40 6.43 -4.21
N LEU A 54 9.44 6.22 -5.01
CA LEU A 54 10.34 5.07 -4.87
C LEU A 54 11.71 5.58 -4.46
N HIS A 55 12.25 5.01 -3.39
CA HIS A 55 13.55 5.37 -2.82
C HIS A 55 14.49 4.18 -2.83
N ALA A 56 15.79 4.44 -2.98
CA ALA A 56 16.82 3.40 -2.94
C ALA A 56 16.94 2.76 -1.54
N SER A 57 16.56 3.51 -0.50
CA SER A 57 16.51 3.06 0.89
C SER A 57 15.42 3.80 1.64
N ARG A 58 15.08 3.35 2.84
CA ARG A 58 14.05 4.00 3.66
C ARG A 58 14.47 5.45 3.96
N PRO A 59 13.67 6.45 3.52
CA PRO A 59 13.95 7.84 3.85
C PRO A 59 13.71 8.11 5.34
N ASP A 60 14.57 8.95 5.94
CA ASP A 60 14.44 9.36 7.34
C ASP A 60 14.70 10.88 7.43
N PRO A 61 13.67 11.68 7.75
CA PRO A 61 12.27 11.30 7.96
C PRO A 61 11.57 10.90 6.66
N VAL A 62 10.49 10.12 6.81
CA VAL A 62 9.61 9.82 5.66
C VAL A 62 8.92 11.11 5.23
N PRO A 63 9.04 11.52 3.96
CA PRO A 63 8.47 12.77 3.51
C PRO A 63 6.94 12.75 3.55
N ASP A 64 6.34 13.82 4.08
CA ASP A 64 4.88 14.04 4.04
C ASP A 64 4.41 14.52 2.66
N ALA A 65 5.34 14.91 1.80
CA ALA A 65 5.09 15.22 0.41
C ALA A 65 6.08 14.43 -0.45
N ALA A 66 5.69 14.12 -1.68
CA ALA A 66 6.57 13.40 -2.59
C ALA A 66 7.84 14.22 -2.85
N ALA A 67 8.93 13.80 -2.23
CA ALA A 67 10.27 14.20 -2.62
C ALA A 67 10.84 13.06 -3.44
N ASP A 68 10.51 13.04 -4.71
CA ASP A 68 10.81 11.92 -5.59
C ASP A 68 12.26 11.92 -6.04
N GLU A 69 12.97 10.85 -5.78
CA GLU A 69 14.19 10.51 -6.52
C GLU A 69 13.84 10.09 -7.96
N VAL A 70 12.66 9.50 -8.16
CA VAL A 70 12.13 9.11 -9.47
C VAL A 70 10.71 9.64 -9.59
N GLN A 71 10.49 10.70 -10.37
CA GLN A 71 9.17 11.34 -10.53
C GLN A 71 8.37 10.80 -11.70
N ASP A 72 9.02 10.20 -12.68
CA ASP A 72 8.35 9.63 -13.84
C ASP A 72 7.67 8.30 -13.50
N ASP A 73 6.36 8.24 -13.66
CA ASP A 73 5.57 7.04 -13.33
C ASP A 73 5.96 5.83 -14.15
N LEU A 74 6.37 6.03 -15.40
CA LEU A 74 6.85 4.94 -16.24
C LEU A 74 8.16 4.36 -15.70
N LEU A 75 9.11 5.22 -15.30
CA LEU A 75 10.36 4.78 -14.70
C LEU A 75 10.13 4.08 -13.37
N LYS A 76 9.22 4.58 -12.53
CA LYS A 76 8.82 3.90 -11.29
C LYS A 76 8.24 2.52 -11.57
N SER A 77 7.36 2.39 -12.56
CA SER A 77 6.74 1.11 -12.90
C SER A 77 7.76 0.09 -13.40
N VAL A 78 8.71 0.51 -14.23
CA VAL A 78 9.80 -0.36 -14.70
C VAL A 78 10.70 -0.78 -13.53
N ALA A 79 11.05 0.15 -12.65
CA ALA A 79 11.89 -0.13 -11.49
C ALA A 79 11.23 -1.05 -10.47
N LEU A 80 9.91 -0.97 -10.31
CA LEU A 80 9.15 -1.81 -9.37
C LEU A 80 8.95 -3.25 -9.84
N ARG A 81 8.93 -3.47 -11.14
CA ARG A 81 8.61 -4.76 -11.71
C ARG A 81 9.55 -5.86 -11.19
N HIS A 82 8.96 -6.97 -10.76
CA HIS A 82 9.62 -8.14 -10.17
C HIS A 82 10.25 -7.95 -8.80
N LYS A 83 10.10 -6.79 -8.16
CA LYS A 83 10.52 -6.62 -6.77
C LYS A 83 9.63 -7.45 -5.85
N VAL A 84 10.25 -8.04 -4.83
CA VAL A 84 9.57 -8.86 -3.81
C VAL A 84 9.47 -8.07 -2.52
N VAL A 85 8.26 -8.01 -1.96
CA VAL A 85 8.02 -7.33 -0.69
C VAL A 85 8.64 -8.14 0.45
N GLU A 86 9.51 -7.50 1.23
CA GLU A 86 10.14 -8.09 2.41
C GLU A 86 9.45 -7.65 3.70
N ASP A 87 8.95 -6.42 3.75
CA ASP A 87 8.21 -5.91 4.89
C ASP A 87 7.25 -4.79 4.49
N VAL A 88 6.29 -4.50 5.37
CA VAL A 88 5.32 -3.42 5.22
C VAL A 88 5.28 -2.62 6.50
N ASP A 89 5.19 -1.30 6.39
CA ASP A 89 4.95 -0.42 7.53
C ASP A 89 3.81 0.56 7.21
N VAL A 90 3.07 0.91 8.25
CA VAL A 90 2.07 1.97 8.22
C VAL A 90 2.41 2.92 9.35
N LEU A 91 2.60 4.19 9.03
CA LEU A 91 3.08 5.18 9.98
C LEU A 91 1.94 5.84 10.75
N ALA A 92 2.30 6.57 11.78
CA ALA A 92 1.43 7.44 12.57
C ALA A 92 2.14 8.79 12.79
N PRO A 93 1.42 9.89 12.96
CA PRO A 93 -0.04 10.06 13.01
C PRO A 93 -0.74 9.99 11.66
N TRP A 94 -0.03 10.25 10.57
CA TRP A 94 -0.55 10.09 9.21
C TRP A 94 -0.20 8.69 8.70
N PRO A 95 -1.17 7.94 8.15
CA PRO A 95 -0.94 6.55 7.74
C PRO A 95 -0.21 6.46 6.40
N HIS A 96 1.04 6.94 6.35
CA HIS A 96 1.90 6.70 5.18
C HIS A 96 2.16 5.21 5.06
N LEU A 97 2.02 4.68 3.85
CA LEU A 97 2.27 3.26 3.56
C LEU A 97 3.67 3.10 3.01
N LEU A 98 4.43 2.19 3.60
CA LEU A 98 5.77 1.82 3.14
C LEU A 98 5.78 0.34 2.76
N LEU A 99 6.20 0.05 1.54
CA LEU A 99 6.55 -1.30 1.11
C LEU A 99 8.07 -1.38 0.97
N MET A 100 8.69 -2.23 1.76
CA MET A 100 10.13 -2.45 1.74
C MET A 100 10.42 -3.71 0.93
N PHE A 101 11.27 -3.57 -0.10
CA PHE A 101 11.61 -4.65 -1.00
C PHE A 101 12.93 -5.33 -0.61
N GLY A 102 13.13 -6.56 -1.09
CA GLY A 102 14.31 -7.36 -0.76
C GLY A 102 15.62 -6.78 -1.26
N ASP A 103 15.61 -5.88 -2.24
CA ASP A 103 16.79 -5.16 -2.73
C ASP A 103 17.14 -3.91 -1.89
N GLY A 104 16.37 -3.63 -0.84
CA GLY A 104 16.53 -2.47 0.03
C GLY A 104 15.75 -1.23 -0.40
N SER A 105 15.18 -1.21 -1.60
CA SER A 105 14.35 -0.09 -2.06
C SER A 105 13.03 -0.02 -1.29
N VAL A 106 12.44 1.16 -1.21
CA VAL A 106 11.22 1.43 -0.45
C VAL A 106 10.26 2.24 -1.29
N LEU A 107 9.03 1.73 -1.40
CA LEU A 107 7.91 2.48 -1.96
C LEU A 107 7.19 3.19 -0.82
N CYS A 108 7.04 4.50 -0.94
CA CYS A 108 6.27 5.32 -0.01
C CYS A 108 5.01 5.82 -0.69
N VAL A 109 3.86 5.60 -0.07
CA VAL A 109 2.58 6.18 -0.50
C VAL A 109 2.10 7.13 0.58
N ARG A 110 1.85 8.38 0.19
CA ARG A 110 1.40 9.40 1.13
C ARG A 110 0.05 9.03 1.72
N GLY A 111 -0.06 9.07 3.05
CA GLY A 111 -1.27 8.74 3.80
C GLY A 111 -2.14 9.93 4.15
N ARG A 112 -1.89 11.10 3.54
CA ARG A 112 -2.60 12.33 3.87
C ARG A 112 -3.30 12.90 2.65
N HIS A 113 -4.61 12.96 2.73
CA HIS A 113 -5.46 13.71 1.81
C HIS A 113 -6.69 14.21 2.56
N ASP A 114 -7.07 15.48 2.33
CA ASP A 114 -8.14 16.10 3.10
C ASP A 114 -9.54 15.79 2.52
N GLU A 115 -9.62 15.48 1.23
CA GLU A 115 -10.91 15.38 0.52
C GLU A 115 -11.29 13.96 0.11
N HIS A 116 -10.31 13.08 -0.14
CA HIS A 116 -10.58 11.69 -0.55
C HIS A 116 -9.58 10.72 0.08
N GLU A 117 -9.74 9.44 -0.21
CA GLU A 117 -8.80 8.42 0.23
C GLU A 117 -7.40 8.73 -0.28
N ALA A 118 -6.40 8.49 0.58
CA ALA A 118 -4.99 8.61 0.21
C ALA A 118 -4.48 7.35 -0.49
N TRP A 119 -4.88 6.19 0.01
CA TRP A 119 -4.58 4.90 -0.63
C TRP A 119 -5.55 3.82 -0.16
N ILE A 120 -5.68 2.78 -0.98
CA ILE A 120 -6.36 1.52 -0.65
C ILE A 120 -5.38 0.39 -0.92
N ALA A 121 -5.22 -0.51 0.03
CA ALA A 121 -4.41 -1.71 -0.12
C ALA A 121 -5.20 -2.92 0.36
N GLY A 122 -5.07 -4.03 -0.35
CA GLY A 122 -5.84 -5.20 0.00
C GLY A 122 -5.61 -6.39 -0.88
N LEU A 123 -6.58 -7.29 -0.86
CA LEU A 123 -6.56 -8.55 -1.58
C LEU A 123 -7.78 -8.62 -2.49
N ASN A 124 -7.53 -8.70 -3.79
CA ASN A 124 -8.59 -8.91 -4.78
C ASN A 124 -8.88 -10.40 -4.90
N CYS A 125 -10.06 -10.80 -4.44
CA CYS A 125 -10.49 -12.19 -4.43
C CYS A 125 -11.76 -12.37 -5.26
N PRO A 126 -11.94 -13.53 -5.91
CA PRO A 126 -13.18 -13.84 -6.62
C PRO A 126 -14.40 -13.86 -5.69
N SER A 127 -14.23 -14.25 -4.43
CA SER A 127 -15.29 -14.29 -3.44
C SER A 127 -15.25 -13.06 -2.54
N PRO A 128 -16.37 -12.32 -2.38
CA PRO A 128 -16.46 -11.23 -1.40
C PRO A 128 -16.18 -11.67 0.04
N ALA A 129 -16.44 -12.94 0.36
CA ALA A 129 -16.22 -13.49 1.70
C ALA A 129 -14.74 -13.55 2.11
N THR A 130 -13.81 -13.43 1.16
CA THR A 130 -12.36 -13.45 1.43
C THR A 130 -11.68 -12.11 1.14
N ARG A 131 -12.45 -11.11 0.74
CA ARG A 131 -11.92 -9.79 0.42
C ARG A 131 -11.46 -9.05 1.67
N VAL A 132 -10.24 -8.54 1.62
CA VAL A 132 -9.63 -7.72 2.66
C VAL A 132 -9.24 -6.37 2.06
N GLN A 133 -9.58 -5.28 2.74
CA GLN A 133 -9.12 -3.95 2.36
C GLN A 133 -8.74 -3.14 3.60
N VAL A 134 -7.66 -2.39 3.47
CA VAL A 134 -7.26 -1.34 4.39
C VAL A 134 -7.27 -0.03 3.61
N ILE A 135 -7.94 0.97 4.13
CA ILE A 135 -8.19 2.24 3.44
C ILE A 135 -7.65 3.37 4.31
N ALA A 136 -6.73 4.16 3.76
CA ALA A 136 -6.36 5.44 4.34
C ALA A 136 -7.39 6.48 3.88
N ALA A 137 -8.37 6.74 4.73
CA ALA A 137 -9.50 7.61 4.41
C ALA A 137 -9.11 9.08 4.44
N ALA A 138 -9.99 9.93 3.94
CA ALA A 138 -9.84 11.38 4.04
C ALA A 138 -9.60 11.81 5.48
N GLY A 139 -8.70 12.77 5.69
CA GLY A 139 -8.32 13.24 7.02
C GLY A 139 -7.39 12.31 7.80
N GLY A 140 -6.93 11.21 7.21
CA GLY A 140 -5.92 10.32 7.79
C GLY A 140 -6.48 9.24 8.71
N ALA A 141 -7.78 8.99 8.72
CA ALA A 141 -8.37 7.85 9.40
C ALA A 141 -8.08 6.54 8.64
N LEU A 142 -8.00 5.44 9.35
CA LEU A 142 -7.91 4.11 8.74
C LEU A 142 -9.26 3.40 8.83
N GLU A 143 -9.70 2.86 7.72
CA GLU A 143 -10.90 2.04 7.60
C GLU A 143 -10.53 0.63 7.16
N PHE A 144 -11.31 -0.34 7.59
CA PHE A 144 -11.05 -1.76 7.35
C PHE A 144 -12.29 -2.44 6.78
N ARG A 145 -12.06 -3.33 5.82
CA ARG A 145 -13.07 -4.27 5.33
C ARG A 145 -12.48 -5.67 5.39
N PHE A 146 -13.06 -6.51 6.24
CA PHE A 146 -12.63 -7.89 6.44
C PHE A 146 -13.63 -8.88 5.87
N PRO A 147 -13.19 -10.15 5.63
CA PRO A 147 -14.10 -11.22 5.24
C PRO A 147 -15.26 -11.35 6.22
N GLY A 148 -16.47 -11.48 5.72
CA GLY A 148 -17.66 -11.56 6.54
C GLY A 148 -18.32 -10.24 6.89
N ASP A 149 -17.67 -9.09 6.64
CA ASP A 149 -18.24 -7.76 6.80
C ASP A 149 -19.10 -7.33 5.60
N ALA A 150 -19.52 -8.29 4.78
CA ALA A 150 -20.42 -8.04 3.67
C ALA A 150 -21.79 -7.59 4.22
N ARG A 151 -21.90 -6.30 4.44
CA ARG A 151 -23.19 -5.67 4.68
C ARG A 151 -23.88 -5.43 3.34
N PRO A 152 -25.15 -5.78 3.24
CA PRO A 152 -25.92 -5.46 2.06
C PRO A 152 -26.01 -3.95 1.84
#